data_fe15dc8dcf60744e195db479d863b4f3
#
_entry.id   fe15dc8dcf60744e195db479d863b4f3
#
_cell.length_a   1.000
_cell.length_b   1.000
_cell.length_c   1.000
_cell.angle_alpha   90.00
_cell.angle_beta   90.00
_cell.angle_gamma   90.00
#
_symmetry.space_group_name_H-M   'P 1'
#
loop_
_entity.id
_entity.type
_entity.pdbx_description
1 polymer ?
#
loop_
_entity_poly.entity_id
_entity_poly.type
_entity_poly.pdbx_seq_one_letter_code
_entity_poly.pdbx_strand_id
1 'polypeptide(L)'
;MEEIVYKISDSAGLHARPAGKLAKKAAEYESTVTVEKDEKRADTRRVMALMSLGIKCGDSIKIIIEGEDEKKASEEIRQFLEDIQL
;
A
#
# COMPACT_ATOMS: atom_id res chain seq x y z
N MET A 1 -3.13 15.58 -0.88
CA MET A 1 -3.11 14.19 -1.32
C MET A 1 -1.71 13.84 -1.79
N GLU A 2 -1.17 12.73 -1.31
CA GLU A 2 0.14 12.21 -1.72
C GLU A 2 -0.06 10.91 -2.49
N GLU A 3 0.78 10.67 -3.49
CA GLU A 3 0.71 9.44 -4.27
C GLU A 3 2.10 8.81 -4.36
N ILE A 4 2.15 7.49 -4.22
CA ILE A 4 3.37 6.72 -4.38
C ILE A 4 3.11 5.68 -5.45
N VAL A 5 3.94 5.62 -6.47
CA VAL A 5 3.89 4.56 -7.47
C VAL A 5 4.97 3.55 -7.10
N TYR A 6 4.60 2.28 -6.95
CA TYR A 6 5.52 1.26 -6.49
C TYR A 6 5.34 -0.01 -7.32
N LYS A 7 6.45 -0.59 -7.75
CA LYS A 7 6.43 -1.85 -8.51
C LYS A 7 6.66 -3.01 -7.55
N ILE A 8 5.75 -3.97 -7.55
CA ILE A 8 5.83 -5.13 -6.67
C ILE A 8 6.95 -6.06 -7.16
N SER A 9 7.89 -6.38 -6.28
CA SER A 9 9.02 -7.23 -6.59
C SER A 9 8.94 -8.60 -5.89
N ASP A 10 8.09 -8.75 -4.89
CA ASP A 10 7.90 -10.03 -4.20
C ASP A 10 7.32 -11.05 -5.18
N SER A 11 7.97 -12.22 -5.30
CA SER A 11 7.57 -13.25 -6.24
C SER A 11 6.14 -13.75 -6.02
N ALA A 12 5.64 -13.68 -4.80
CA ALA A 12 4.27 -14.07 -4.46
C ALA A 12 3.27 -12.94 -4.63
N GLY A 13 3.72 -11.73 -5.02
CA GLY A 13 2.86 -10.56 -5.13
C GLY A 13 2.43 -10.05 -3.76
N LEU A 14 1.30 -9.35 -3.74
CA LEU A 14 0.77 -8.81 -2.48
C LEU A 14 -0.15 -9.84 -1.82
N HIS A 15 0.48 -10.82 -1.17
CA HIS A 15 -0.24 -11.87 -0.43
C HIS A 15 -0.47 -11.45 1.02
N ALA A 16 -1.02 -12.37 1.84
CA ALA A 16 -1.50 -12.04 3.18
C ALA A 16 -0.46 -11.38 4.08
N ARG A 17 0.79 -11.88 4.08
CA ARG A 17 1.82 -11.36 4.97
C ARG A 17 2.19 -9.90 4.68
N PRO A 18 2.58 -9.54 3.45
CA PRO A 18 2.89 -8.14 3.18
C PRO A 18 1.66 -7.24 3.21
N ALA A 19 0.49 -7.75 2.81
CA ALA A 19 -0.75 -6.98 2.92
C ALA A 19 -1.06 -6.64 4.38
N GLY A 20 -0.88 -7.60 5.28
CA GLY A 20 -1.07 -7.37 6.70
C GLY A 20 -0.08 -6.37 7.27
N LYS A 21 1.19 -6.44 6.83
CA LYS A 21 2.22 -5.48 7.26
C LYS A 21 1.89 -4.07 6.79
N LEU A 22 1.43 -3.94 5.55
CA LEU A 22 1.06 -2.64 5.01
C LEU A 22 -0.14 -2.06 5.75
N ALA A 23 -1.14 -2.89 6.04
CA ALA A 23 -2.31 -2.47 6.81
C ALA A 23 -1.91 -1.96 8.19
N LYS A 24 -1.02 -2.68 8.85
CA LYS A 24 -0.54 -2.30 10.18
C LYS A 24 0.22 -0.99 10.14
N LYS A 25 1.07 -0.82 9.13
CA LYS A 25 1.82 0.42 8.97
C LYS A 25 0.89 1.60 8.71
N ALA A 26 -0.07 1.42 7.80
CA ALA A 26 -1.04 2.46 7.47
C ALA A 26 -1.87 2.88 8.68
N ALA A 27 -2.14 1.96 9.59
CA ALA A 27 -2.94 2.24 10.78
C ALA A 27 -2.24 3.18 11.78
N GLU A 28 -0.93 3.44 11.59
CA GLU A 28 -0.20 4.38 12.43
C GLU A 28 -0.56 5.84 12.16
N TYR A 29 -1.26 6.10 11.06
CA TYR A 29 -1.54 7.47 10.61
C TYR A 29 -3.03 7.77 10.63
N GLU A 30 -3.36 9.06 10.70
CA GLU A 30 -4.75 9.51 10.60
C GLU A 30 -5.23 9.52 9.15
N SER A 31 -4.30 9.69 8.21
CA SER A 31 -4.60 9.71 6.78
C SER A 31 -5.17 8.38 6.33
N THR A 32 -6.05 8.44 5.32
CA THR A 32 -6.47 7.24 4.62
C THR A 32 -5.35 6.81 3.68
N VAL A 33 -5.14 5.50 3.57
CA VAL A 33 -4.14 4.93 2.69
C VAL A 33 -4.84 3.91 1.80
N THR A 34 -4.89 4.21 0.51
CA THR A 34 -5.62 3.41 -0.48
C THR A 34 -4.64 2.87 -1.50
N VAL A 35 -4.80 1.61 -1.88
CA VAL A 35 -4.02 1.01 -2.97
C VAL A 35 -4.91 0.92 -4.20
N GLU A 36 -4.39 1.37 -5.33
CA GLU A 36 -5.08 1.31 -6.61
C GLU A 36 -4.29 0.46 -7.59
N LYS A 37 -4.99 -0.45 -8.26
CA LYS A 37 -4.45 -1.23 -9.36
C LYS A 37 -5.53 -1.35 -10.44
N ASP A 38 -5.20 -0.98 -11.68
CA ASP A 38 -6.11 -1.11 -12.82
C ASP A 38 -7.49 -0.51 -12.52
N GLU A 39 -7.49 0.71 -11.97
CA GLU A 39 -8.70 1.47 -11.63
C GLU A 39 -9.52 0.89 -10.47
N LYS A 40 -9.07 -0.22 -9.88
CA LYS A 40 -9.69 -0.79 -8.68
C LYS A 40 -8.94 -0.30 -7.46
N ARG A 41 -9.67 0.03 -6.41
CA ARG A 41 -9.10 0.58 -5.18
C ARG A 41 -9.51 -0.23 -3.96
N ALA A 42 -8.64 -0.25 -2.97
CA ALA A 42 -8.93 -0.87 -1.68
C ALA A 42 -8.25 -0.08 -0.57
N ASP A 43 -8.96 0.10 0.54
CA ASP A 43 -8.38 0.70 1.75
C ASP A 43 -7.41 -0.32 2.35
N THR A 44 -6.18 0.10 2.64
CA THR A 44 -5.16 -0.81 3.16
C THR A 44 -5.54 -1.46 4.48
N ARG A 45 -6.43 -0.83 5.25
CA ARG A 45 -6.88 -1.40 6.54
C ARG A 45 -7.81 -2.59 6.36
N ARG A 46 -8.27 -2.82 5.13
CA ARG A 46 -9.14 -3.95 4.81
C ARG A 46 -8.32 -4.97 4.02
N VAL A 47 -7.62 -5.84 4.75
CA VAL A 47 -6.66 -6.77 4.15
C VAL A 47 -7.30 -7.66 3.07
N MET A 48 -8.51 -8.16 3.32
CA MET A 48 -9.19 -9.02 2.34
C MET A 48 -9.50 -8.26 1.05
N ALA A 49 -9.95 -7.01 1.18
CA ALA A 49 -10.21 -6.18 0.01
C ALA A 49 -8.92 -5.90 -0.75
N LEU A 50 -7.83 -5.64 -0.02
CA LEU A 50 -6.53 -5.39 -0.62
C LEU A 50 -6.05 -6.61 -1.40
N MET A 51 -6.18 -7.80 -0.83
CA MET A 51 -5.79 -9.04 -1.50
C MET A 51 -6.64 -9.32 -2.74
N SER A 52 -7.92 -8.90 -2.72
CA SER A 52 -8.81 -9.15 -3.84
C SER A 52 -8.46 -8.34 -5.09
N LEU A 53 -7.54 -7.37 -4.97
CA LEU A 53 -7.06 -6.63 -6.14
C LEU A 53 -6.22 -7.49 -7.07
N GLY A 54 -5.76 -8.65 -6.61
CA GLY A 54 -5.00 -9.58 -7.46
C GLY A 54 -3.63 -9.04 -7.86
N ILE A 55 -2.96 -8.33 -6.97
CA ILE A 55 -1.65 -7.73 -7.25
C ILE A 55 -0.57 -8.80 -7.28
N LYS A 56 0.18 -8.84 -8.38
CA LYS A 56 1.19 -9.86 -8.64
C LYS A 56 2.57 -9.23 -8.78
N CYS A 57 3.61 -10.07 -8.69
CA CYS A 57 4.97 -9.64 -8.95
C CYS A 57 5.05 -8.97 -10.32
N GLY A 58 5.69 -7.82 -10.38
CA GLY A 58 5.80 -7.04 -11.61
C GLY A 58 4.72 -6.00 -11.81
N ASP A 59 3.63 -6.10 -11.07
CA ASP A 59 2.57 -5.10 -11.16
C ASP A 59 2.99 -3.78 -10.53
N SER A 60 2.58 -2.67 -11.14
CA SER A 60 2.74 -1.36 -10.54
C SER A 60 1.45 -0.99 -9.83
N ILE A 61 1.59 -0.51 -8.61
CA ILE A 61 0.43 -0.05 -7.83
C ILE A 61 0.61 1.41 -7.50
N LYS A 62 -0.51 2.07 -7.22
CA LYS A 62 -0.49 3.45 -6.76
C LYS A 62 -1.02 3.45 -5.32
N ILE A 63 -0.27 4.06 -4.42
CA ILE A 63 -0.69 4.21 -3.03
C ILE A 63 -1.08 5.67 -2.86
N ILE A 64 -2.34 5.90 -2.51
CA ILE A 64 -2.91 7.23 -2.37
C ILE A 64 -3.12 7.52 -0.89
N ILE A 65 -2.51 8.59 -0.41
CA ILE A 65 -2.53 8.96 1.00
C ILE A 65 -3.16 10.33 1.14
N GLU A 66 -4.22 10.43 1.94
CA GLU A 66 -4.96 11.67 2.10
C GLU A 66 -5.36 11.89 3.54
N GLY A 67 -4.99 13.04 4.10
CA GLY A 67 -5.31 13.40 5.47
C GLY A 67 -4.34 14.43 6.02
N GLU A 68 -4.50 14.76 7.30
CA GLU A 68 -3.68 15.80 7.92
C GLU A 68 -2.20 15.46 7.97
N ASP A 69 -1.86 14.21 8.22
CA ASP A 69 -0.48 13.75 8.31
C ASP A 69 0.02 13.10 7.02
N GLU A 70 -0.60 13.43 5.89
CA GLU A 70 -0.29 12.76 4.62
C GLU A 70 1.16 12.86 4.20
N LYS A 71 1.83 13.98 4.44
CA LYS A 71 3.23 14.12 4.06
C LYS A 71 4.13 13.21 4.87
N LYS A 72 3.93 13.19 6.18
CA LYS A 72 4.68 12.29 7.06
C LYS A 72 4.39 10.84 6.71
N ALA A 73 3.11 10.51 6.52
CA ALA A 73 2.70 9.16 6.16
C ALA A 73 3.34 8.73 4.84
N SER A 74 3.34 9.61 3.84
CA SER A 74 3.93 9.32 2.55
C SER A 74 5.42 8.99 2.65
N GLU A 75 6.17 9.80 3.38
CA GLU A 75 7.60 9.60 3.55
C GLU A 75 7.89 8.29 4.26
N GLU A 76 7.17 8.01 5.34
CA GLU A 76 7.41 6.82 6.15
C GLU A 76 6.92 5.55 5.47
N ILE A 77 5.81 5.61 4.74
CA ILE A 77 5.32 4.45 3.99
C ILE A 77 6.26 4.14 2.83
N ARG A 78 6.77 5.16 2.15
CA ARG A 78 7.76 4.95 1.09
C ARG A 78 8.99 4.20 1.61
N GLN A 79 9.53 4.64 2.74
CA GLN A 79 10.67 3.98 3.35
C GLN A 79 10.32 2.56 3.79
N PHE A 80 9.12 2.37 4.35
CA PHE A 80 8.64 1.06 4.75
C PHE A 80 8.60 0.07 3.58
N LEU A 81 8.10 0.52 2.42
CA LEU A 81 8.03 -0.33 1.23
C LEU A 81 9.42 -0.78 0.77
N GLU A 82 10.39 0.12 0.85
CA GLU A 82 11.77 -0.22 0.52
C GLU A 82 12.35 -1.22 1.51
N ASP A 83 12.07 -1.02 2.81
CA ASP A 83 12.62 -1.87 3.85
C ASP A 83 12.09 -3.31 3.79
N ILE A 84 10.82 -3.49 3.49
CA ILE A 84 10.23 -4.84 3.41
C ILE A 84 10.34 -5.47 2.03
N GLN A 85 10.78 -4.70 1.05
CA GLN A 85 10.97 -5.16 -0.33
C GLN A 85 9.71 -5.78 -0.91
N LEU A 86 8.61 -5.06 -0.76
CA LEU A 86 7.33 -5.50 -1.26
C LEU A 86 7.35 -5.60 -2.80
#